data_cfd767128e0b36fdc57b691e3bbd7f46
#
_entry.id   cfd767128e0b36fdc57b691e3bbd7f46
#
_cell.length_a   1.000
_cell.length_b   1.000
_cell.length_c   1.000
_cell.angle_alpha   90.00
_cell.angle_beta   90.00
_cell.angle_gamma   90.00
#
_symmetry.space_group_name_H-M   'P 1'
#
loop_
_entity.id
_entity.type
_entity.pdbx_description
1 polymer ?
#
loop_
_entity_poly.entity_id
_entity_poly.type
_entity_poly.pdbx_seq_one_letter_code
_entity_poly.pdbx_strand_id
1 'polypeptide(L)'
;MRKQFVFLTVCLALILAMNSCNNNEIKVQGSLKTWHKVTLSINGPEVSETGTPNPFLTYRLNVTFQKGDQKYVVPGYFAADGNASETSASSGSVWKAHFCPPEAGTWEYSVSFRQGEEIALSLEEEAGEPVGPDGLEGSFEVESSSNDAPGFLSEGKLRYVGKHHLQFAGSKEYFLKGGADSPENFLAYNGFDGTYYGGDSEQRSGESAPNEGLHSYNPHIDDWKEGDPTWQNGKGKGIIGALNYLSSKGMNSVYFLTMNILGDGEDVWPYTDRNERYRFDCSKLDQWEIVFSHMDSLGIMLHVVLQETENECLLDAGYLDVQRKLYLRELVARFSHHLAIKWNLGEEHHATSWAPYGQTVEDTKEMANYLRDIDPYDNFIAMHTHSNPEKREEDLRHYLGFETLEGPSIQAGNVYNVHEDAKQWLRLSEDSLHPWVVSLDEIGPAWKGALPDEYSPMHDTIRREALWGNLMAGGAGVEWYMGYKFPHNDLNCEDWRSRDNLWNITRYALEFFQNYLPFHEMQNMDDIITAEDAWCLGKEGRIYAVYLKRGGTTDIQLPAGHYSISWYNPREGGNITIGNPIKGTANSPVSIGNPPEEQGEDWVCLIENQK
;
A
#
# COMPACT_ATOMS: atom_id res chain seq x y z
N MET A 1 -76.21 -65.60 4.03
CA MET A 1 -75.78 -64.29 4.55
C MET A 1 -74.31 -64.34 4.83
N ARG A 2 -73.47 -63.94 3.94
CA ARG A 2 -72.07 -63.58 4.16
C ARG A 2 -71.67 -62.59 3.05
N LYS A 3 -71.43 -61.34 3.43
CA LYS A 3 -70.95 -60.31 2.55
C LYS A 3 -69.46 -60.47 2.45
N GLN A 4 -68.94 -60.66 1.24
CA GLN A 4 -67.51 -60.58 0.92
C GLN A 4 -67.16 -59.12 0.66
N PHE A 5 -66.20 -58.60 1.42
CA PHE A 5 -65.54 -57.34 1.16
C PHE A 5 -64.32 -57.59 0.25
N VAL A 6 -64.35 -56.98 -0.92
CA VAL A 6 -63.19 -56.94 -1.83
C VAL A 6 -62.33 -55.72 -1.42
N PHE A 7 -61.10 -55.97 -0.99
CA PHE A 7 -60.07 -54.91 -0.76
C PHE A 7 -59.36 -54.60 -2.05
N LEU A 8 -59.59 -53.41 -2.58
CA LEU A 8 -58.84 -52.88 -3.70
C LEU A 8 -57.57 -52.21 -3.20
N THR A 9 -56.41 -52.85 -3.42
CA THR A 9 -55.10 -52.29 -3.05
C THR A 9 -54.65 -51.40 -4.20
N VAL A 10 -54.68 -50.07 -3.95
CA VAL A 10 -54.10 -49.09 -4.87
C VAL A 10 -52.63 -48.93 -4.47
N CYS A 11 -51.73 -49.45 -5.30
CA CYS A 11 -50.31 -49.16 -5.22
C CYS A 11 -50.06 -47.73 -5.69
N LEU A 12 -49.83 -46.82 -4.74
CA LEU A 12 -49.35 -45.47 -5.03
C LEU A 12 -47.83 -45.55 -5.18
N ALA A 13 -47.34 -45.58 -6.40
CA ALA A 13 -45.90 -45.42 -6.67
C ALA A 13 -45.51 -43.95 -6.39
N LEU A 14 -44.91 -43.69 -5.24
CA LEU A 14 -44.19 -42.43 -4.99
C LEU A 14 -42.92 -42.41 -5.86
N ILE A 15 -42.97 -41.67 -6.93
CA ILE A 15 -41.78 -41.23 -7.65
C ILE A 15 -41.14 -40.14 -6.77
N LEU A 16 -40.16 -40.48 -5.99
CA LEU A 16 -39.21 -39.52 -5.40
C LEU A 16 -38.39 -38.94 -6.55
N ALA A 17 -38.86 -37.81 -7.09
CA ALA A 17 -37.99 -36.94 -7.84
C ALA A 17 -36.92 -36.43 -6.86
N MET A 18 -35.73 -37.01 -6.91
CA MET A 18 -34.55 -36.37 -6.35
C MET A 18 -34.33 -35.08 -7.16
N ASN A 19 -34.87 -33.98 -6.70
CA ASN A 19 -34.37 -32.68 -7.07
C ASN A 19 -32.95 -32.64 -6.55
N SER A 20 -32.00 -32.90 -7.41
CA SER A 20 -30.64 -32.42 -7.27
C SER A 20 -30.78 -30.89 -7.18
N CYS A 21 -30.76 -30.33 -5.98
CA CYS A 21 -30.55 -28.91 -5.83
C CYS A 21 -29.17 -28.65 -6.43
N ASN A 22 -29.10 -28.16 -7.64
CA ASN A 22 -27.97 -27.44 -8.13
C ASN A 22 -27.86 -26.19 -7.23
N ASN A 23 -27.01 -26.29 -6.20
CA ASN A 23 -26.63 -25.16 -5.34
C ASN A 23 -25.67 -24.22 -6.11
N ASN A 24 -26.14 -23.68 -7.23
CA ASN A 24 -25.41 -22.61 -7.95
C ASN A 24 -25.85 -21.24 -7.41
N GLU A 25 -25.95 -21.10 -6.09
CA GLU A 25 -26.32 -19.83 -5.46
C GLU A 25 -25.07 -18.96 -5.28
N ILE A 26 -25.09 -17.79 -5.91
CA ILE A 26 -24.09 -16.74 -5.67
C ILE A 26 -24.58 -15.90 -4.51
N LYS A 27 -23.75 -15.76 -3.47
CA LYS A 27 -24.03 -14.91 -2.32
C LYS A 27 -23.30 -13.59 -2.48
N VAL A 28 -24.05 -12.49 -2.51
CA VAL A 28 -23.51 -11.12 -2.48
C VAL A 28 -23.45 -10.66 -1.02
N GLN A 29 -22.27 -10.29 -0.55
CA GLN A 29 -21.99 -9.91 0.86
C GLN A 29 -21.23 -8.59 0.91
N GLY A 30 -21.33 -7.88 2.04
CA GLY A 30 -20.68 -6.59 2.26
C GLY A 30 -21.67 -5.47 2.51
N SER A 31 -21.16 -4.26 2.67
CA SER A 31 -22.00 -3.08 3.00
C SER A 31 -22.81 -2.55 1.82
N LEU A 32 -22.58 -3.03 0.60
CA LEU A 32 -23.21 -2.58 -0.66
C LEU A 32 -23.25 -1.05 -0.79
N LYS A 33 -22.12 -0.42 -0.50
CA LYS A 33 -21.92 1.03 -0.64
C LYS A 33 -20.71 1.31 -1.52
N THR A 34 -20.68 2.50 -2.11
CA THR A 34 -19.48 2.94 -2.85
C THR A 34 -18.25 2.89 -1.95
N TRP A 35 -17.12 2.48 -2.50
CA TRP A 35 -15.83 2.34 -1.83
C TRP A 35 -15.78 1.30 -0.69
N HIS A 36 -16.82 0.48 -0.57
CA HIS A 36 -16.84 -0.65 0.37
C HIS A 36 -16.68 -1.95 -0.39
N LYS A 37 -15.94 -2.88 0.21
CA LYS A 37 -15.78 -4.23 -0.33
C LYS A 37 -17.12 -4.95 -0.46
N VAL A 38 -17.44 -5.39 -1.69
CA VAL A 38 -18.52 -6.32 -2.00
C VAL A 38 -17.89 -7.67 -2.38
N THR A 39 -18.28 -8.73 -1.69
CA THR A 39 -17.79 -10.09 -1.94
C THR A 39 -18.85 -10.92 -2.61
N LEU A 40 -18.54 -11.49 -3.78
CA LEU A 40 -19.31 -12.57 -4.37
C LEU A 40 -18.70 -13.90 -3.92
N SER A 41 -19.50 -14.71 -3.21
CA SER A 41 -19.15 -16.08 -2.84
C SER A 41 -19.90 -17.05 -3.74
N ILE A 42 -19.15 -17.89 -4.43
CA ILE A 42 -19.61 -18.75 -5.52
C ILE A 42 -19.30 -20.20 -5.15
N ASN A 43 -20.30 -21.09 -5.23
CA ASN A 43 -20.10 -22.52 -5.08
C ASN A 43 -19.51 -23.09 -6.37
N GLY A 44 -18.28 -23.57 -6.32
CA GLY A 44 -17.55 -24.16 -7.44
C GLY A 44 -17.14 -25.60 -7.17
N PRO A 45 -16.10 -26.10 -7.87
CA PRO A 45 -15.52 -27.40 -7.60
C PRO A 45 -15.05 -27.52 -6.16
N GLU A 46 -15.28 -28.69 -5.55
CA GLU A 46 -14.71 -29.05 -4.25
C GLU A 46 -13.25 -29.48 -4.44
N VAL A 47 -12.33 -28.74 -3.86
CA VAL A 47 -10.89 -28.93 -4.03
C VAL A 47 -10.14 -28.68 -2.70
N SER A 48 -8.84 -28.91 -2.71
CA SER A 48 -7.98 -28.67 -1.55
C SER A 48 -6.70 -27.97 -2.01
N GLU A 49 -6.13 -27.13 -1.15
CA GLU A 49 -4.84 -26.45 -1.38
C GLU A 49 -3.75 -27.39 -1.86
N THR A 50 -3.68 -28.58 -1.26
CA THR A 50 -2.68 -29.60 -1.56
C THR A 50 -3.20 -30.71 -2.47
N GLY A 51 -4.46 -30.60 -2.93
CA GLY A 51 -5.14 -31.60 -3.75
C GLY A 51 -4.70 -31.63 -5.22
N THR A 52 -5.21 -32.59 -5.94
CA THR A 52 -5.12 -32.69 -7.41
C THR A 52 -6.54 -32.76 -7.97
N PRO A 53 -6.91 -31.85 -8.89
CA PRO A 53 -6.08 -30.82 -9.52
C PRO A 53 -5.69 -29.69 -8.57
N ASN A 54 -4.62 -28.94 -8.92
CA ASN A 54 -4.20 -27.76 -8.19
C ASN A 54 -5.23 -26.63 -8.39
N PRO A 55 -5.95 -26.16 -7.32
CA PRO A 55 -7.00 -25.18 -7.48
C PRO A 55 -6.51 -23.83 -8.03
N PHE A 56 -5.31 -23.42 -7.67
CA PHE A 56 -4.76 -22.13 -8.03
C PHE A 56 -4.30 -22.04 -9.49
N LEU A 57 -4.00 -23.16 -10.12
CA LEU A 57 -3.46 -23.21 -11.48
C LEU A 57 -4.47 -23.74 -12.49
N THR A 58 -5.29 -24.76 -12.08
CA THR A 58 -6.19 -25.50 -12.96
C THR A 58 -7.55 -24.82 -13.17
N TYR A 59 -7.89 -23.84 -12.33
CA TYR A 59 -9.16 -23.13 -12.43
C TYR A 59 -8.92 -21.63 -12.56
N ARG A 60 -9.76 -20.98 -13.38
CA ARG A 60 -9.81 -19.53 -13.53
C ARG A 60 -11.21 -19.03 -13.27
N LEU A 61 -11.40 -18.37 -12.13
CA LEU A 61 -12.60 -17.57 -11.85
C LEU A 61 -12.30 -16.10 -12.20
N ASN A 62 -13.17 -15.51 -13.02
CA ASN A 62 -13.23 -14.08 -13.23
C ASN A 62 -14.70 -13.64 -13.08
N VAL A 63 -14.93 -12.50 -12.48
CA VAL A 63 -16.26 -11.89 -12.41
C VAL A 63 -16.21 -10.53 -13.08
N THR A 64 -17.02 -10.36 -14.11
CA THR A 64 -17.20 -9.06 -14.75
C THR A 64 -18.30 -8.31 -14.02
N PHE A 65 -17.99 -7.13 -13.49
CA PHE A 65 -18.95 -6.19 -12.93
C PHE A 65 -19.15 -5.04 -13.90
N GLN A 66 -20.40 -4.71 -14.18
CA GLN A 66 -20.74 -3.69 -15.17
C GLN A 66 -21.85 -2.75 -14.69
N LYS A 67 -21.68 -1.46 -15.00
CA LYS A 67 -22.69 -0.43 -14.83
C LYS A 67 -22.56 0.60 -15.95
N GLY A 68 -23.49 0.60 -16.90
CA GLY A 68 -23.37 1.41 -18.12
C GLY A 68 -22.12 1.05 -18.92
N ASP A 69 -21.26 2.04 -19.18
CA ASP A 69 -20.01 1.86 -19.91
C ASP A 69 -18.82 1.41 -19.01
N GLN A 70 -19.00 1.43 -17.69
CA GLN A 70 -17.96 0.98 -16.75
C GLN A 70 -17.95 -0.54 -16.67
N LYS A 71 -16.77 -1.14 -16.82
CA LYS A 71 -16.56 -2.59 -16.76
C LYS A 71 -15.30 -2.90 -15.96
N TYR A 72 -15.42 -3.82 -14.99
CA TYR A 72 -14.33 -4.34 -14.18
C TYR A 72 -14.30 -5.86 -14.31
N VAL A 73 -13.21 -6.43 -14.81
CA VAL A 73 -13.00 -7.89 -14.84
C VAL A 73 -12.14 -8.25 -13.63
N VAL A 74 -12.81 -8.66 -12.57
CA VAL A 74 -12.16 -8.95 -11.28
C VAL A 74 -11.77 -10.41 -11.21
N PRO A 75 -10.47 -10.73 -11.04
CA PRO A 75 -10.05 -12.11 -10.83
C PRO A 75 -10.55 -12.63 -9.47
N GLY A 76 -11.08 -13.85 -9.48
CA GLY A 76 -11.47 -14.54 -8.26
C GLY A 76 -10.45 -15.60 -7.85
N TYR A 77 -10.62 -16.14 -6.65
CA TYR A 77 -9.71 -17.07 -6.01
C TYR A 77 -10.42 -18.19 -5.26
N PHE A 78 -9.69 -19.27 -4.98
CA PHE A 78 -10.15 -20.39 -4.14
C PHE A 78 -10.12 -19.99 -2.66
N ALA A 79 -11.24 -20.11 -1.95
CA ALA A 79 -11.45 -19.66 -0.58
C ALA A 79 -11.82 -20.81 0.38
N ALA A 80 -11.41 -22.04 0.07
CA ALA A 80 -11.68 -23.25 0.87
C ALA A 80 -13.16 -23.36 1.27
N ASP A 81 -13.49 -23.28 2.56
CA ASP A 81 -14.86 -23.29 3.09
C ASP A 81 -15.55 -21.91 3.07
N GLY A 82 -14.84 -20.87 2.63
CA GLY A 82 -15.30 -19.48 2.62
C GLY A 82 -15.15 -18.73 3.95
N ASN A 83 -14.61 -19.37 4.97
CA ASN A 83 -14.35 -18.78 6.29
C ASN A 83 -12.99 -19.24 6.88
N ALA A 84 -12.03 -19.43 5.99
CA ALA A 84 -10.74 -20.05 6.33
C ALA A 84 -9.95 -19.28 7.40
N SER A 85 -10.10 -17.96 7.49
CA SER A 85 -9.50 -17.16 8.57
C SER A 85 -9.89 -17.64 9.97
N GLU A 86 -11.12 -18.15 10.14
CA GLU A 86 -11.65 -18.65 11.43
C GLU A 86 -11.49 -20.16 11.60
N THR A 87 -11.58 -20.92 10.52
CA THR A 87 -11.68 -22.38 10.55
C THR A 87 -10.37 -23.08 10.27
N SER A 88 -9.36 -22.37 9.74
CA SER A 88 -8.12 -22.93 9.17
C SER A 88 -8.40 -23.96 8.07
N ALA A 89 -9.50 -23.82 7.34
CA ALA A 89 -9.87 -24.73 6.29
C ALA A 89 -8.91 -24.66 5.11
N SER A 90 -8.42 -25.81 4.67
CA SER A 90 -7.55 -26.00 3.50
C SER A 90 -8.27 -26.64 2.31
N SER A 91 -9.57 -26.92 2.44
CA SER A 91 -10.40 -27.54 1.41
C SER A 91 -11.84 -27.07 1.47
N GLY A 92 -12.54 -27.20 0.37
CA GLY A 92 -13.95 -26.83 0.24
C GLY A 92 -14.35 -26.51 -1.19
N SER A 93 -15.50 -25.90 -1.35
CA SER A 93 -16.09 -25.57 -2.64
C SER A 93 -16.36 -24.07 -2.85
N VAL A 94 -15.89 -23.21 -1.93
CA VAL A 94 -16.16 -21.78 -2.02
C VAL A 94 -15.06 -21.06 -2.80
N TRP A 95 -15.50 -20.24 -3.73
CA TRP A 95 -14.68 -19.33 -4.52
C TRP A 95 -15.18 -17.91 -4.32
N LYS A 96 -14.29 -16.94 -4.28
CA LYS A 96 -14.64 -15.55 -4.00
C LYS A 96 -14.09 -14.60 -5.05
N ALA A 97 -14.78 -13.48 -5.26
CA ALA A 97 -14.28 -12.30 -5.94
C ALA A 97 -14.65 -11.06 -5.13
N HIS A 98 -13.71 -10.15 -4.97
CA HIS A 98 -13.90 -8.90 -4.23
C HIS A 98 -14.03 -7.72 -5.18
N PHE A 99 -15.12 -6.98 -5.07
CA PHE A 99 -15.37 -5.79 -5.87
C PHE A 99 -15.50 -4.56 -4.98
N CYS A 100 -14.86 -3.48 -5.39
CA CYS A 100 -14.99 -2.17 -4.76
C CYS A 100 -15.73 -1.22 -5.72
N PRO A 101 -17.06 -1.06 -5.60
CA PRO A 101 -17.86 -0.26 -6.52
C PRO A 101 -17.53 1.24 -6.39
N PRO A 102 -17.16 1.93 -7.50
CA PRO A 102 -16.82 3.35 -7.45
C PRO A 102 -18.05 4.27 -7.46
N GLU A 103 -19.22 3.75 -7.82
CA GLU A 103 -20.45 4.53 -7.98
C GLU A 103 -21.68 3.80 -7.42
N ALA A 104 -22.64 4.57 -6.92
CA ALA A 104 -23.94 4.08 -6.49
C ALA A 104 -24.84 3.70 -7.68
N GLY A 105 -25.81 2.82 -7.44
CA GLY A 105 -26.78 2.31 -8.40
C GLY A 105 -26.64 0.81 -8.62
N THR A 106 -27.40 0.29 -9.60
CA THR A 106 -27.42 -1.14 -9.91
C THR A 106 -26.16 -1.56 -10.66
N TRP A 107 -25.43 -2.51 -10.11
CA TRP A 107 -24.31 -3.19 -10.75
C TRP A 107 -24.76 -4.59 -11.20
N GLU A 108 -24.51 -4.90 -12.44
CA GLU A 108 -24.69 -6.24 -13.01
C GLU A 108 -23.38 -7.01 -12.88
N TYR A 109 -23.45 -8.33 -12.73
CA TYR A 109 -22.27 -9.19 -12.77
C TYR A 109 -22.50 -10.42 -13.65
N SER A 110 -21.44 -10.89 -14.27
CA SER A 110 -21.38 -12.18 -14.97
C SER A 110 -20.14 -12.96 -14.56
N VAL A 111 -20.28 -14.26 -14.43
CA VAL A 111 -19.22 -15.18 -13.97
C VAL A 111 -18.63 -15.92 -15.15
N SER A 112 -17.34 -15.87 -15.31
CA SER A 112 -16.56 -16.77 -16.16
C SER A 112 -15.76 -17.71 -15.26
N PHE A 113 -16.08 -19.01 -15.30
CA PHE A 113 -15.40 -20.01 -14.49
C PHE A 113 -14.93 -21.17 -15.36
N ARG A 114 -13.63 -21.21 -15.61
CA ARG A 114 -13.01 -22.12 -16.57
C ARG A 114 -12.04 -23.09 -15.89
N GLN A 115 -11.88 -24.26 -16.51
CA GLN A 115 -10.92 -25.30 -16.11
C GLN A 115 -10.00 -25.65 -17.29
N GLY A 116 -8.73 -25.89 -17.00
CA GLY A 116 -7.74 -26.31 -17.99
C GLY A 116 -6.34 -26.37 -17.40
N GLU A 117 -5.38 -26.79 -18.19
CA GLU A 117 -3.96 -26.75 -17.81
C GLU A 117 -3.51 -25.28 -17.76
N GLU A 118 -2.96 -24.86 -16.61
CA GLU A 118 -2.49 -23.48 -16.35
C GLU A 118 -3.51 -22.37 -16.72
N ILE A 119 -4.78 -22.70 -16.75
CA ILE A 119 -5.84 -21.78 -17.21
C ILE A 119 -5.91 -20.51 -16.37
N ALA A 120 -5.53 -20.56 -15.09
CA ALA A 120 -5.51 -19.41 -14.21
C ALA A 120 -4.65 -18.25 -14.76
N LEU A 121 -3.63 -18.57 -15.55
CA LEU A 121 -2.67 -17.60 -16.11
C LEU A 121 -3.09 -17.02 -17.46
N SER A 122 -4.11 -17.60 -18.09
CA SER A 122 -4.59 -17.16 -19.41
C SER A 122 -5.41 -15.88 -19.32
N LEU A 123 -5.06 -14.88 -20.13
CA LEU A 123 -5.83 -13.64 -20.29
C LEU A 123 -6.92 -13.77 -21.38
N GLU A 124 -6.94 -14.87 -22.13
CA GLU A 124 -7.96 -15.12 -23.16
C GLU A 124 -9.30 -15.51 -22.50
N GLU A 125 -10.32 -14.72 -22.69
CA GLU A 125 -11.64 -14.87 -22.04
C GLU A 125 -12.23 -16.26 -22.25
N GLU A 126 -12.23 -16.77 -23.50
CA GLU A 126 -12.82 -18.05 -23.90
C GLU A 126 -11.93 -19.29 -23.67
N ALA A 127 -10.70 -19.11 -23.18
CA ALA A 127 -9.80 -20.23 -22.97
C ALA A 127 -10.29 -21.14 -21.83
N GLY A 128 -10.09 -22.47 -21.99
CA GLY A 128 -10.47 -23.50 -21.03
C GLY A 128 -11.91 -23.96 -21.18
N GLU A 129 -12.24 -25.04 -20.47
CA GLU A 129 -13.59 -25.63 -20.47
C GLU A 129 -14.44 -25.02 -19.35
N PRO A 130 -15.73 -24.72 -19.60
CA PRO A 130 -16.60 -24.15 -18.57
C PRO A 130 -16.86 -25.16 -17.44
N VAL A 131 -16.94 -24.68 -16.20
CA VAL A 131 -17.32 -25.46 -15.01
C VAL A 131 -18.57 -24.86 -14.35
N GLY A 132 -19.30 -25.67 -13.62
CA GLY A 132 -20.60 -25.42 -12.98
C GLY A 132 -21.16 -23.98 -12.96
N PRO A 133 -20.54 -23.03 -12.26
CA PRO A 133 -21.01 -21.64 -12.17
C PRO A 133 -20.76 -20.77 -13.41
N ASP A 134 -20.07 -21.26 -14.43
CA ASP A 134 -19.79 -20.48 -15.64
C ASP A 134 -21.08 -19.97 -16.30
N GLY A 135 -21.09 -18.72 -16.72
CA GLY A 135 -22.25 -18.08 -17.34
C GLY A 135 -23.35 -17.65 -16.36
N LEU A 136 -23.18 -17.77 -15.05
CA LEU A 136 -24.13 -17.21 -14.09
C LEU A 136 -24.07 -15.69 -14.11
N GLU A 137 -25.24 -15.07 -14.05
CA GLU A 137 -25.42 -13.62 -14.04
C GLU A 137 -26.30 -13.19 -12.88
N GLY A 138 -26.17 -11.92 -12.47
CA GLY A 138 -27.03 -11.32 -11.47
C GLY A 138 -26.76 -9.83 -11.32
N SER A 139 -27.38 -9.23 -10.32
CA SER A 139 -27.19 -7.82 -10.02
C SER A 139 -27.38 -7.53 -8.53
N PHE A 140 -26.85 -6.40 -8.09
CA PHE A 140 -27.07 -5.86 -6.75
C PHE A 140 -27.09 -4.33 -6.79
N GLU A 141 -27.75 -3.75 -5.80
CA GLU A 141 -27.86 -2.29 -5.67
C GLU A 141 -26.78 -1.78 -4.71
N VAL A 142 -26.07 -0.72 -5.12
CA VAL A 142 -25.04 -0.04 -4.34
C VAL A 142 -25.55 1.33 -3.92
N GLU A 143 -25.50 1.62 -2.63
CA GLU A 143 -25.78 2.95 -2.07
C GLU A 143 -24.52 3.83 -2.06
N SER A 144 -24.71 5.14 -1.95
CA SER A 144 -23.59 6.05 -1.72
C SER A 144 -22.98 5.84 -0.33
N SER A 145 -21.67 5.88 -0.22
CA SER A 145 -20.98 5.93 1.08
C SER A 145 -21.33 7.23 1.82
N SER A 146 -21.26 7.19 3.13
CA SER A 146 -21.36 8.38 3.98
C SER A 146 -20.02 9.14 3.96
N ASN A 147 -20.09 10.47 4.00
CA ASN A 147 -18.91 11.30 4.21
C ASN A 147 -18.26 11.08 5.59
N ASP A 148 -18.99 10.48 6.53
CA ASP A 148 -18.49 10.13 7.86
C ASP A 148 -17.97 8.66 7.92
N ALA A 149 -17.84 7.99 6.78
CA ALA A 149 -17.25 6.64 6.75
C ALA A 149 -15.78 6.71 7.18
N PRO A 150 -15.29 5.69 7.94
CA PRO A 150 -13.94 5.74 8.51
C PRO A 150 -12.85 5.58 7.44
N GLY A 151 -11.73 6.27 7.65
CA GLY A 151 -10.54 6.16 6.83
C GLY A 151 -10.79 6.41 5.36
N PHE A 152 -10.25 5.56 4.50
CA PHE A 152 -10.38 5.70 3.05
C PHE A 152 -11.78 5.38 2.49
N LEU A 153 -12.67 4.80 3.31
CA LEU A 153 -14.05 4.51 2.91
C LEU A 153 -14.88 5.76 2.62
N SER A 154 -14.48 6.94 3.13
CA SER A 154 -15.05 8.25 2.78
C SER A 154 -14.34 8.89 1.58
N GLU A 155 -13.03 8.61 1.41
CA GLU A 155 -12.18 9.24 0.40
C GLU A 155 -12.27 8.56 -0.96
N GLY A 156 -12.51 7.25 -0.96
CA GLY A 156 -12.50 6.42 -2.15
C GLY A 156 -11.12 5.91 -2.54
N LYS A 157 -11.01 5.34 -3.75
CA LYS A 157 -9.79 4.72 -4.25
C LYS A 157 -8.70 5.75 -4.52
N LEU A 158 -7.51 5.51 -3.99
CA LEU A 158 -6.32 6.30 -4.28
C LEU A 158 -5.77 5.92 -5.66
N ARG A 159 -5.48 6.91 -6.49
CA ARG A 159 -5.06 6.69 -7.89
C ARG A 159 -3.94 7.61 -8.32
N TYR A 160 -3.10 7.12 -9.21
CA TYR A 160 -2.25 7.95 -10.04
C TYR A 160 -3.10 8.73 -11.05
N VAL A 161 -2.83 10.02 -11.22
CA VAL A 161 -3.60 10.93 -12.06
C VAL A 161 -2.72 11.73 -13.05
N GLY A 162 -1.56 11.19 -13.38
CA GLY A 162 -0.60 11.84 -14.29
C GLY A 162 0.06 13.08 -13.66
N LYS A 163 0.24 13.08 -12.33
CA LYS A 163 0.85 14.17 -11.55
C LYS A 163 1.82 13.61 -10.51
N HIS A 164 2.55 14.50 -9.86
CA HIS A 164 3.51 14.16 -8.80
C HIS A 164 2.88 13.74 -7.46
N HIS A 165 1.56 13.71 -7.37
CA HIS A 165 0.83 13.27 -6.17
C HIS A 165 -0.35 12.39 -6.56
N LEU A 166 -0.60 11.36 -5.76
CA LEU A 166 -1.81 10.54 -5.87
C LEU A 166 -3.05 11.31 -5.44
N GLN A 167 -4.21 10.96 -6.00
CA GLN A 167 -5.49 11.59 -5.70
C GLN A 167 -6.57 10.56 -5.38
N PHE A 168 -7.37 10.81 -4.37
CA PHE A 168 -8.54 10.00 -4.07
C PHE A 168 -9.64 10.20 -5.12
N ALA A 169 -10.21 9.09 -5.61
CA ALA A 169 -11.23 9.14 -6.66
C ALA A 169 -12.59 9.67 -6.17
N GLY A 170 -12.90 9.56 -4.88
CA GLY A 170 -14.12 10.05 -4.26
C GLY A 170 -14.02 11.52 -3.87
N SER A 171 -13.24 11.86 -2.87
CA SER A 171 -13.09 13.23 -2.34
C SER A 171 -12.37 14.20 -3.25
N LYS A 172 -11.52 13.70 -4.16
CA LYS A 172 -10.59 14.50 -4.99
C LYS A 172 -9.44 15.14 -4.23
N GLU A 173 -9.29 14.84 -2.95
CA GLU A 173 -8.15 15.28 -2.16
C GLU A 173 -6.86 14.59 -2.62
N TYR A 174 -5.74 15.30 -2.52
CA TYR A 174 -4.43 14.77 -2.85
C TYR A 174 -3.78 14.16 -1.61
N PHE A 175 -3.07 13.07 -1.81
CA PHE A 175 -2.44 12.28 -0.76
C PHE A 175 -1.00 12.70 -0.52
N LEU A 176 -0.64 12.89 0.75
CA LEU A 176 0.74 12.97 1.22
C LEU A 176 0.99 11.83 2.20
N LYS A 177 2.03 11.08 1.94
CA LYS A 177 2.38 9.88 2.69
C LYS A 177 3.20 10.21 3.93
N GLY A 178 2.87 9.59 5.06
CA GLY A 178 3.70 9.51 6.25
C GLY A 178 3.49 8.18 6.93
N GLY A 179 4.56 7.40 7.14
CA GLY A 179 4.36 6.05 7.64
C GLY A 179 5.61 5.33 8.10
N ALA A 180 5.41 4.05 8.37
CA ALA A 180 6.45 3.12 8.77
C ALA A 180 6.88 2.27 7.58
N ASP A 181 8.19 2.23 7.34
CA ASP A 181 8.85 1.24 6.52
C ASP A 181 9.19 -0.01 7.35
N SER A 182 9.46 0.16 8.62
CA SER A 182 9.80 -0.94 9.53
C SER A 182 8.70 -1.29 10.53
N PRO A 183 8.51 -2.58 10.84
CA PRO A 183 9.31 -3.71 10.37
C PRO A 183 8.91 -4.15 8.94
N GLU A 184 9.88 -4.37 8.06
CA GLU A 184 9.64 -4.82 6.68
C GLU A 184 8.92 -6.17 6.66
N ASN A 185 9.27 -7.05 7.60
CA ASN A 185 8.60 -8.33 7.83
C ASN A 185 7.31 -8.19 8.70
N PHE A 186 6.58 -7.08 8.58
CA PHE A 186 5.35 -6.80 9.35
C PHE A 186 4.36 -7.97 9.38
N LEU A 187 4.27 -8.74 8.30
CA LEU A 187 3.39 -9.91 8.18
C LEU A 187 3.98 -11.19 8.79
N ALA A 188 5.17 -11.17 9.35
CA ALA A 188 5.73 -12.28 10.14
C ALA A 188 5.07 -12.36 11.53
N TYR A 189 3.76 -12.38 11.58
CA TYR A 189 2.98 -12.33 12.81
C TYR A 189 2.58 -13.71 13.30
N ASN A 190 2.83 -14.01 14.57
CA ASN A 190 2.62 -15.31 15.19
C ASN A 190 1.14 -15.73 15.28
N GLY A 191 0.22 -14.80 15.06
CA GLY A 191 -1.21 -15.07 15.02
C GLY A 191 -1.73 -15.59 13.68
N PHE A 192 -0.95 -15.53 12.62
CA PHE A 192 -1.33 -16.04 11.30
C PHE A 192 -1.04 -17.55 11.19
N ASP A 193 -1.97 -18.26 10.56
CA ASP A 193 -1.83 -19.69 10.31
C ASP A 193 -0.66 -19.96 9.34
N GLY A 194 0.02 -21.09 9.47
CA GLY A 194 1.10 -21.50 8.58
C GLY A 194 2.31 -20.57 8.53
N THR A 195 2.42 -19.59 9.44
CA THR A 195 3.55 -18.67 9.55
C THR A 195 4.56 -19.20 10.56
N TYR A 196 5.83 -19.24 10.17
CA TYR A 196 6.92 -19.67 11.04
C TYR A 196 8.24 -19.02 10.61
N TYR A 197 9.19 -18.92 11.54
CA TYR A 197 10.52 -18.40 11.27
C TYR A 197 11.39 -19.46 10.58
N GLY A 198 11.97 -19.12 9.44
CA GLY A 198 12.83 -20.02 8.66
C GLY A 198 14.16 -20.36 9.33
N GLY A 199 14.67 -19.45 10.14
CA GLY A 199 15.83 -19.68 11.02
C GLY A 199 17.21 -19.62 10.35
N ASP A 200 17.27 -19.19 9.09
CA ASP A 200 18.51 -19.20 8.30
C ASP A 200 19.04 -17.79 7.99
N SER A 201 18.35 -16.70 8.44
CA SER A 201 18.75 -15.34 8.15
C SER A 201 20.16 -15.03 8.67
N GLU A 202 20.98 -14.40 7.84
CA GLU A 202 22.33 -13.99 8.19
C GLU A 202 22.31 -12.82 9.17
N GLN A 203 23.03 -12.95 10.29
CA GLN A 203 23.20 -11.87 11.24
C GLN A 203 24.21 -10.85 10.74
N ARG A 204 23.80 -9.60 10.55
CA ARG A 204 24.68 -8.50 10.16
C ARG A 204 25.58 -8.09 11.31
N SER A 205 26.83 -7.67 11.00
CA SER A 205 27.79 -7.24 12.03
C SER A 205 27.28 -6.02 12.81
N GLY A 206 26.99 -6.21 14.10
CA GLY A 206 26.44 -5.19 15.00
C GLY A 206 24.94 -5.14 15.08
N GLU A 207 24.25 -6.06 14.43
CA GLU A 207 22.82 -6.26 14.58
C GLU A 207 22.51 -6.65 16.04
N SER A 208 21.49 -6.02 16.62
CA SER A 208 20.90 -6.48 17.88
C SER A 208 20.31 -7.86 17.63
N ALA A 209 20.35 -8.74 18.61
CA ALA A 209 20.02 -10.16 18.47
C ALA A 209 18.92 -10.43 17.43
N PRO A 210 19.12 -11.43 16.55
CA PRO A 210 18.15 -11.72 15.51
C PRO A 210 16.78 -11.99 16.14
N ASN A 211 15.72 -11.73 15.39
CA ASN A 211 14.39 -12.10 15.81
C ASN A 211 14.31 -13.64 15.91
N GLU A 212 14.47 -14.17 17.10
CA GLU A 212 14.38 -15.62 17.36
C GLU A 212 12.93 -16.15 17.22
N GLY A 213 11.98 -15.28 16.84
CA GLY A 213 10.57 -15.64 16.72
C GLY A 213 9.81 -14.64 15.86
N LEU A 214 8.54 -14.97 15.62
CA LEU A 214 7.62 -14.10 14.90
C LEU A 214 7.19 -12.90 15.76
N HIS A 215 6.77 -11.83 15.11
CA HIS A 215 6.15 -10.69 15.76
C HIS A 215 4.91 -11.10 16.54
N SER A 216 4.73 -10.49 17.68
CA SER A 216 3.54 -10.61 18.51
C SER A 216 2.78 -9.29 18.64
N TYR A 217 3.50 -8.18 18.49
CA TYR A 217 3.04 -6.82 18.77
C TYR A 217 2.36 -6.68 20.14
N ASN A 218 2.82 -7.46 21.11
CA ASN A 218 2.25 -7.47 22.46
C ASN A 218 2.14 -6.10 23.12
N PRO A 219 3.10 -5.16 22.95
CA PRO A 219 2.96 -3.80 23.50
C PRO A 219 1.73 -3.05 23.00
N HIS A 220 1.18 -3.44 21.84
CA HIS A 220 0.03 -2.81 21.21
C HIS A 220 -1.31 -3.50 21.45
N ILE A 221 -1.36 -4.57 22.24
CA ILE A 221 -2.63 -5.24 22.58
C ILE A 221 -3.62 -4.27 23.25
N ASP A 222 -3.12 -3.34 24.06
CA ASP A 222 -3.95 -2.33 24.74
C ASP A 222 -4.47 -1.24 23.80
N ASP A 223 -3.96 -1.12 22.59
CA ASP A 223 -4.47 -0.21 21.55
C ASP A 223 -5.61 -0.83 20.75
N TRP A 224 -5.82 -2.14 20.82
CA TRP A 224 -6.99 -2.80 20.26
C TRP A 224 -8.26 -2.33 20.99
N LYS A 225 -9.29 -1.97 20.25
CA LYS A 225 -10.56 -1.45 20.79
C LYS A 225 -11.67 -2.48 20.63
N GLU A 226 -12.64 -2.46 21.53
CA GLU A 226 -13.82 -3.30 21.40
C GLU A 226 -14.56 -3.00 20.08
N GLY A 227 -14.75 -4.04 19.26
CA GLY A 227 -15.33 -3.93 17.92
C GLY A 227 -14.32 -4.01 16.79
N ASP A 228 -13.02 -3.86 17.08
CA ASP A 228 -11.98 -4.11 16.09
C ASP A 228 -11.91 -5.59 15.70
N PRO A 229 -11.45 -5.91 14.47
CA PRO A 229 -11.42 -7.27 14.01
C PRO A 229 -10.43 -8.14 14.80
N THR A 230 -10.77 -9.42 14.87
CA THR A 230 -9.93 -10.52 15.36
C THR A 230 -10.32 -11.77 14.59
N TRP A 231 -9.57 -12.84 14.76
CA TRP A 231 -9.89 -14.16 14.21
C TRP A 231 -9.59 -15.27 15.24
N GLN A 232 -10.13 -16.46 15.02
CA GLN A 232 -9.84 -17.67 15.84
C GLN A 232 -9.79 -17.43 17.34
N ASN A 233 -10.92 -17.02 17.95
CA ASN A 233 -11.01 -16.78 19.39
C ASN A 233 -10.16 -15.59 19.89
N GLY A 234 -9.98 -14.55 19.08
CA GLY A 234 -9.38 -13.29 19.49
C GLY A 234 -7.88 -13.15 19.21
N LYS A 235 -7.34 -13.95 18.28
CA LYS A 235 -6.05 -13.67 17.67
C LYS A 235 -6.11 -12.34 16.88
N GLY A 236 -4.97 -11.73 16.65
CA GLY A 236 -4.84 -10.49 15.85
C GLY A 236 -4.78 -9.21 16.67
N LYS A 237 -5.11 -9.22 17.96
CA LYS A 237 -5.15 -7.99 18.78
C LYS A 237 -3.84 -7.19 18.76
N GLY A 238 -2.69 -7.86 18.72
CA GLY A 238 -1.39 -7.19 18.67
C GLY A 238 -1.21 -6.39 17.38
N ILE A 239 -1.32 -7.05 16.23
CA ILE A 239 -1.13 -6.41 14.92
C ILE A 239 -2.21 -5.35 14.61
N ILE A 240 -3.46 -5.60 14.94
CA ILE A 240 -4.56 -4.62 14.81
C ILE A 240 -4.35 -3.43 15.75
N GLY A 241 -3.93 -3.68 17.00
CA GLY A 241 -3.59 -2.61 17.95
C GLY A 241 -2.40 -1.77 17.47
N ALA A 242 -1.38 -2.38 16.89
CA ALA A 242 -0.24 -1.67 16.31
C ALA A 242 -0.70 -0.67 15.22
N LEU A 243 -1.56 -1.11 14.31
CA LEU A 243 -2.14 -0.23 13.29
C LEU A 243 -3.00 0.88 13.89
N ASN A 244 -3.81 0.59 14.92
CA ASN A 244 -4.57 1.61 15.65
C ASN A 244 -3.66 2.69 16.25
N TYR A 245 -2.55 2.26 16.86
CA TYR A 245 -1.58 3.19 17.42
C TYR A 245 -1.01 4.08 16.33
N LEU A 246 -0.52 3.50 15.23
CA LEU A 246 0.11 4.25 14.13
C LEU A 246 -0.86 5.25 13.50
N SER A 247 -2.11 4.83 13.23
CA SER A 247 -3.17 5.72 12.75
C SER A 247 -3.47 6.85 13.75
N SER A 248 -3.47 6.57 15.07
CA SER A 248 -3.68 7.58 16.11
C SER A 248 -2.61 8.67 16.12
N LYS A 249 -1.44 8.39 15.56
CA LYS A 249 -0.34 9.32 15.37
C LYS A 249 -0.42 10.10 14.04
N GLY A 250 -1.46 9.85 13.23
CA GLY A 250 -1.67 10.50 11.95
C GLY A 250 -0.84 9.91 10.82
N MET A 251 -0.25 8.73 11.02
CA MET A 251 0.42 7.99 9.95
C MET A 251 -0.60 7.28 9.08
N ASN A 252 -0.32 7.24 7.79
CA ASN A 252 -1.26 6.79 6.77
C ASN A 252 -0.64 5.83 5.74
N SER A 253 0.48 5.19 6.07
CA SER A 253 1.13 4.17 5.24
C SER A 253 1.94 3.19 6.08
N VAL A 254 1.95 1.92 5.65
CA VAL A 254 2.84 0.86 6.17
C VAL A 254 3.41 0.10 4.99
N TYR A 255 4.73 0.03 4.93
CA TYR A 255 5.52 -0.80 4.04
C TYR A 255 5.60 -2.22 4.61
N PHE A 256 5.45 -3.24 3.79
CA PHE A 256 5.63 -4.62 4.19
C PHE A 256 5.88 -5.54 3.00
N LEU A 257 6.75 -6.53 3.24
CA LEU A 257 7.03 -7.60 2.29
C LEU A 257 5.91 -8.64 2.29
N THR A 258 5.58 -9.17 1.11
CA THR A 258 4.70 -10.34 0.94
C THR A 258 5.48 -11.61 0.63
N MET A 259 6.79 -11.49 0.37
CA MET A 259 7.69 -12.61 0.17
C MET A 259 9.14 -12.23 0.50
N ASN A 260 9.69 -12.81 1.60
CA ASN A 260 11.08 -12.74 2.02
C ASN A 260 11.64 -14.13 2.37
N ILE A 261 11.45 -15.11 1.47
CA ILE A 261 11.89 -16.51 1.66
C ILE A 261 13.42 -16.63 1.75
N LEU A 262 14.12 -15.73 1.06
CA LEU A 262 15.56 -15.51 1.14
C LEU A 262 15.78 -14.07 1.57
N GLY A 263 16.97 -13.73 2.08
CA GLY A 263 17.31 -12.37 2.52
C GLY A 263 16.93 -12.09 3.96
N ASP A 264 16.48 -10.89 4.23
CA ASP A 264 16.17 -10.41 5.57
C ASP A 264 14.87 -11.01 6.12
N GLY A 265 14.88 -11.53 7.34
CA GLY A 265 13.74 -12.10 8.04
C GLY A 265 13.48 -13.58 7.76
N GLU A 266 13.33 -14.00 6.51
CA GLU A 266 12.98 -15.36 6.08
C GLU A 266 11.74 -15.94 6.78
N ASP A 267 10.68 -15.16 6.91
CA ASP A 267 9.52 -15.44 7.75
C ASP A 267 8.17 -15.03 7.15
N VAL A 268 8.14 -14.46 5.93
CA VAL A 268 6.93 -14.08 5.21
C VAL A 268 6.82 -14.77 3.86
N TRP A 269 5.71 -15.44 3.61
CA TRP A 269 5.33 -15.98 2.30
C TRP A 269 3.83 -16.29 2.26
N PRO A 270 3.19 -16.22 1.07
CA PRO A 270 1.75 -16.47 0.92
C PRO A 270 1.42 -17.98 0.73
N TYR A 271 2.44 -18.81 0.59
CA TYR A 271 2.32 -20.23 0.24
C TYR A 271 1.99 -21.11 1.44
N THR A 272 1.54 -22.34 1.16
CA THR A 272 1.30 -23.38 2.18
C THR A 272 2.56 -23.83 2.91
N ASP A 273 3.73 -23.64 2.30
CA ASP A 273 5.05 -23.96 2.87
C ASP A 273 6.12 -23.05 2.25
N ARG A 274 7.22 -22.79 2.98
CA ARG A 274 8.36 -21.99 2.51
C ARG A 274 8.94 -22.46 1.17
N ASN A 275 8.88 -23.76 0.87
CA ASN A 275 9.41 -24.34 -0.36
C ASN A 275 8.38 -24.51 -1.49
N GLU A 276 7.12 -24.19 -1.23
CA GLU A 276 6.03 -24.22 -2.22
C GLU A 276 6.03 -22.96 -3.08
N ARG A 277 5.59 -23.06 -4.35
CA ARG A 277 5.49 -21.90 -5.28
C ARG A 277 4.20 -21.90 -6.10
N TYR A 278 3.40 -22.96 -5.99
CA TYR A 278 2.19 -23.15 -6.82
C TYR A 278 0.91 -23.24 -5.99
N ARG A 279 1.01 -23.21 -4.64
CA ARG A 279 -0.09 -23.45 -3.72
C ARG A 279 -0.06 -22.46 -2.58
N PHE A 280 -1.18 -21.78 -2.39
CA PHE A 280 -1.32 -20.70 -1.41
C PHE A 280 -2.07 -21.19 -0.18
N ASP A 281 -1.77 -20.58 0.95
CA ASP A 281 -2.43 -20.83 2.23
C ASP A 281 -3.70 -19.96 2.33
N CYS A 282 -4.87 -20.57 2.14
CA CYS A 282 -6.15 -19.86 2.15
C CYS A 282 -6.43 -19.18 3.50
N SER A 283 -6.10 -19.84 4.60
CA SER A 283 -6.38 -19.30 5.94
C SER A 283 -5.50 -18.10 6.28
N LYS A 284 -4.20 -18.20 6.00
CA LYS A 284 -3.24 -17.09 6.17
C LYS A 284 -3.64 -15.87 5.35
N LEU A 285 -3.94 -16.07 4.07
CA LEU A 285 -4.30 -14.96 3.17
C LEU A 285 -5.67 -14.35 3.52
N ASP A 286 -6.64 -15.13 4.00
CA ASP A 286 -7.90 -14.60 4.53
C ASP A 286 -7.66 -13.83 5.86
N GLN A 287 -6.64 -14.17 6.65
CA GLN A 287 -6.24 -13.41 7.84
C GLN A 287 -5.51 -12.11 7.48
N TRP A 288 -4.66 -12.10 6.44
CA TRP A 288 -4.09 -10.87 5.88
C TRP A 288 -5.20 -9.92 5.40
N GLU A 289 -6.22 -10.45 4.74
CA GLU A 289 -7.38 -9.68 4.27
C GLU A 289 -8.11 -8.95 5.42
N ILE A 290 -8.20 -9.55 6.61
CA ILE A 290 -8.76 -8.90 7.80
C ILE A 290 -7.91 -7.69 8.20
N VAL A 291 -6.59 -7.84 8.23
CA VAL A 291 -5.64 -6.76 8.56
C VAL A 291 -5.74 -5.64 7.54
N PHE A 292 -5.71 -5.97 6.25
CA PHE A 292 -5.76 -4.99 5.16
C PHE A 292 -7.11 -4.24 5.08
N SER A 293 -8.23 -4.94 5.34
CA SER A 293 -9.53 -4.29 5.47
C SER A 293 -9.58 -3.31 6.65
N HIS A 294 -8.87 -3.61 7.74
CA HIS A 294 -8.74 -2.70 8.88
C HIS A 294 -7.89 -1.48 8.53
N MET A 295 -6.80 -1.64 7.75
CA MET A 295 -5.99 -0.53 7.24
C MET A 295 -6.81 0.44 6.40
N ASP A 296 -7.69 -0.04 5.50
CA ASP A 296 -8.64 0.82 4.78
C ASP A 296 -9.50 1.66 5.73
N SER A 297 -10.02 1.06 6.80
CA SER A 297 -10.86 1.73 7.80
C SER A 297 -10.09 2.73 8.67
N LEU A 298 -8.80 2.57 8.81
CA LEU A 298 -7.90 3.47 9.54
C LEU A 298 -7.32 4.59 8.65
N GLY A 299 -7.47 4.49 7.33
CA GLY A 299 -6.82 5.39 6.38
C GLY A 299 -5.32 5.15 6.27
N ILE A 300 -4.90 3.89 6.26
CA ILE A 300 -3.51 3.45 6.11
C ILE A 300 -3.35 2.76 4.75
N MET A 301 -2.47 3.30 3.91
CA MET A 301 -2.11 2.73 2.61
C MET A 301 -1.33 1.42 2.79
N LEU A 302 -1.68 0.42 1.99
CA LEU A 302 -0.92 -0.81 1.84
C LEU A 302 0.24 -0.56 0.88
N HIS A 303 1.45 -0.41 1.40
CA HIS A 303 2.66 -0.40 0.59
C HIS A 303 3.15 -1.84 0.45
N VAL A 304 2.61 -2.53 -0.54
CA VAL A 304 2.84 -3.97 -0.76
C VAL A 304 4.12 -4.17 -1.57
N VAL A 305 5.16 -4.66 -0.92
CA VAL A 305 6.43 -5.02 -1.56
C VAL A 305 6.36 -6.49 -1.96
N LEU A 306 6.43 -6.72 -3.27
CA LEU A 306 6.15 -8.04 -3.84
C LEU A 306 7.26 -9.06 -3.59
N GLN A 307 8.47 -8.61 -3.36
CA GLN A 307 9.63 -9.48 -3.12
C GLN A 307 10.78 -8.71 -2.48
N GLU A 308 11.53 -9.41 -1.66
CA GLU A 308 12.85 -9.02 -1.16
C GLU A 308 13.88 -9.07 -2.28
N THR A 309 14.99 -8.35 -2.18
CA THR A 309 16.08 -8.29 -3.16
C THR A 309 16.57 -9.68 -3.58
N GLU A 310 16.85 -10.55 -2.61
CA GLU A 310 17.34 -11.92 -2.82
C GLU A 310 16.29 -12.84 -3.44
N ASN A 311 15.02 -12.43 -3.46
CA ASN A 311 13.90 -13.21 -4.01
C ASN A 311 13.59 -12.87 -5.48
N GLU A 312 14.24 -11.89 -6.09
CA GLU A 312 13.94 -11.49 -7.46
C GLU A 312 14.03 -12.65 -8.46
N CYS A 313 15.01 -13.53 -8.28
CA CYS A 313 15.18 -14.73 -9.12
C CYS A 313 14.60 -16.01 -8.51
N LEU A 314 13.88 -15.92 -7.37
CA LEU A 314 13.29 -17.09 -6.72
C LEU A 314 12.15 -17.70 -7.54
N LEU A 315 11.32 -16.87 -8.14
CA LEU A 315 10.25 -17.30 -9.02
C LEU A 315 10.71 -17.26 -10.48
N ASP A 316 10.65 -18.42 -11.15
CA ASP A 316 10.97 -18.59 -12.57
C ASP A 316 12.36 -18.03 -12.98
N ALA A 317 13.33 -18.05 -12.07
CA ALA A 317 14.66 -17.48 -12.27
C ALA A 317 14.67 -15.98 -12.70
N GLY A 318 13.66 -15.22 -12.28
CA GLY A 318 13.50 -13.79 -12.57
C GLY A 318 12.53 -13.48 -13.72
N TYR A 319 12.22 -14.45 -14.57
CA TYR A 319 11.33 -14.27 -15.71
C TYR A 319 9.86 -14.17 -15.31
N LEU A 320 9.04 -13.62 -16.20
CA LEU A 320 7.59 -13.62 -16.09
C LEU A 320 7.00 -14.93 -16.65
N ASP A 321 7.07 -16.02 -15.88
CA ASP A 321 6.52 -17.30 -16.26
C ASP A 321 5.50 -17.82 -15.21
N VAL A 322 5.27 -19.09 -15.11
CA VAL A 322 4.15 -19.71 -14.38
C VAL A 322 4.08 -19.29 -12.91
N GLN A 323 5.19 -19.39 -12.18
CA GLN A 323 5.22 -19.10 -10.73
C GLN A 323 4.95 -17.61 -10.45
N ARG A 324 5.64 -16.73 -11.17
CA ARG A 324 5.49 -15.28 -10.99
C ARG A 324 4.11 -14.78 -11.39
N LYS A 325 3.58 -15.24 -12.52
CA LYS A 325 2.21 -14.91 -12.92
C LYS A 325 1.18 -15.38 -11.91
N LEU A 326 1.35 -16.60 -11.40
CA LEU A 326 0.44 -17.18 -10.41
C LEU A 326 0.47 -16.40 -9.09
N TYR A 327 1.67 -16.05 -8.62
CA TYR A 327 1.87 -15.22 -7.44
C TYR A 327 1.18 -13.85 -7.56
N LEU A 328 1.45 -13.13 -8.63
CA LEU A 328 0.83 -11.82 -8.88
C LEU A 328 -0.69 -11.92 -8.99
N ARG A 329 -1.19 -12.94 -9.72
CA ARG A 329 -2.63 -13.14 -9.87
C ARG A 329 -3.33 -13.41 -8.55
N GLU A 330 -2.75 -14.23 -7.67
CA GLU A 330 -3.35 -14.54 -6.37
C GLU A 330 -3.42 -13.32 -5.47
N LEU A 331 -2.34 -12.50 -5.41
CA LEU A 331 -2.34 -11.26 -4.64
C LEU A 331 -3.35 -10.24 -5.19
N VAL A 332 -3.42 -10.08 -6.51
CA VAL A 332 -4.40 -9.19 -7.15
C VAL A 332 -5.82 -9.67 -6.89
N ALA A 333 -6.12 -10.97 -7.05
CA ALA A 333 -7.44 -11.52 -6.84
C ALA A 333 -7.95 -11.31 -5.40
N ARG A 334 -7.06 -11.39 -4.42
CA ARG A 334 -7.40 -11.20 -3.02
C ARG A 334 -7.42 -9.75 -2.58
N PHE A 335 -6.46 -8.92 -3.02
CA PHE A 335 -6.16 -7.65 -2.36
C PHE A 335 -6.33 -6.41 -3.23
N SER A 336 -6.38 -6.50 -4.57
CA SER A 336 -6.42 -5.30 -5.44
C SER A 336 -7.63 -4.38 -5.21
N HIS A 337 -8.67 -4.87 -4.55
CA HIS A 337 -9.88 -4.11 -4.23
C HIS A 337 -9.69 -3.08 -3.11
N HIS A 338 -8.63 -3.17 -2.28
CA HIS A 338 -8.35 -2.20 -1.22
C HIS A 338 -8.15 -0.80 -1.76
N LEU A 339 -8.49 0.22 -0.97
CA LEU A 339 -8.68 1.59 -1.44
C LEU A 339 -7.37 2.34 -1.73
N ALA A 340 -6.31 2.03 -1.02
CA ALA A 340 -5.00 2.63 -1.23
C ALA A 340 -3.92 1.55 -1.26
N ILE A 341 -3.52 1.15 -2.45
CA ILE A 341 -2.45 0.17 -2.67
C ILE A 341 -1.33 0.82 -3.47
N LYS A 342 -0.12 0.56 -3.03
CA LYS A 342 1.11 0.73 -3.78
C LYS A 342 1.70 -0.65 -4.03
N TRP A 343 1.62 -1.13 -5.26
CA TRP A 343 2.35 -2.32 -5.71
C TRP A 343 3.80 -1.94 -5.94
N ASN A 344 4.69 -2.35 -5.07
CA ASN A 344 6.12 -2.15 -5.21
C ASN A 344 6.74 -3.43 -5.79
N LEU A 345 7.37 -3.33 -6.95
CA LEU A 345 7.85 -4.48 -7.72
C LEU A 345 8.94 -5.29 -7.00
N GLY A 346 9.65 -4.69 -6.08
CA GLY A 346 10.65 -5.36 -5.25
C GLY A 346 11.48 -4.35 -4.48
N GLU A 347 12.04 -4.79 -3.37
CA GLU A 347 12.95 -4.04 -2.54
C GLU A 347 14.35 -4.00 -3.17
N GLU A 348 15.06 -2.86 -3.03
CA GLU A 348 16.40 -2.63 -3.61
C GLU A 348 16.57 -3.30 -4.99
N HIS A 349 15.60 -3.04 -5.88
CA HIS A 349 15.38 -3.80 -7.11
C HIS A 349 16.58 -3.77 -8.06
N HIS A 350 16.83 -4.89 -8.75
CA HIS A 350 17.97 -5.23 -9.59
C HIS A 350 19.21 -5.75 -8.85
N ALA A 351 20.06 -6.44 -9.61
CA ALA A 351 21.25 -7.09 -9.10
C ALA A 351 22.23 -6.14 -8.38
N THR A 352 22.75 -6.60 -7.27
CA THR A 352 23.74 -5.91 -6.45
C THR A 352 24.99 -6.76 -6.21
N SER A 353 25.95 -6.24 -5.44
CA SER A 353 27.13 -7.02 -5.06
C SER A 353 26.82 -8.12 -4.04
N TRP A 354 25.77 -7.97 -3.23
CA TRP A 354 25.32 -8.96 -2.24
C TRP A 354 24.21 -9.87 -2.79
N ALA A 355 23.36 -9.38 -3.67
CA ALA A 355 22.37 -10.14 -4.42
C ALA A 355 22.67 -10.07 -5.93
N PRO A 356 23.64 -10.88 -6.43
CA PRO A 356 24.14 -10.73 -7.79
C PRO A 356 23.19 -11.26 -8.87
N TYR A 357 22.08 -11.86 -8.47
CA TYR A 357 21.05 -12.39 -9.36
C TYR A 357 19.77 -11.58 -9.18
N GLY A 358 19.53 -10.65 -10.09
CA GLY A 358 18.33 -9.79 -10.11
C GLY A 358 17.62 -9.85 -11.46
N GLN A 359 16.40 -9.33 -11.48
CA GLN A 359 15.65 -9.16 -12.72
C GLN A 359 16.33 -8.14 -13.63
N THR A 360 16.26 -8.36 -14.93
CA THR A 360 16.68 -7.34 -15.90
C THR A 360 15.62 -6.25 -16.02
N VAL A 361 15.98 -5.12 -16.65
CA VAL A 361 15.02 -4.03 -16.94
C VAL A 361 13.83 -4.54 -17.76
N GLU A 362 14.08 -5.43 -18.72
CA GLU A 362 13.05 -6.03 -19.55
C GLU A 362 12.12 -6.94 -18.74
N ASP A 363 12.67 -7.80 -17.88
CA ASP A 363 11.89 -8.69 -17.01
C ASP A 363 11.00 -7.88 -16.05
N THR A 364 11.53 -6.80 -15.50
CA THR A 364 10.80 -5.87 -14.62
C THR A 364 9.65 -5.18 -15.36
N LYS A 365 9.89 -4.72 -16.59
CA LYS A 365 8.84 -4.11 -17.42
C LYS A 365 7.75 -5.10 -17.81
N GLU A 366 8.12 -6.33 -18.12
CA GLU A 366 7.14 -7.40 -18.38
C GLU A 366 6.30 -7.71 -17.14
N MET A 367 6.93 -7.81 -15.97
CA MET A 367 6.24 -8.01 -14.69
C MET A 367 5.27 -6.85 -14.39
N ALA A 368 5.70 -5.62 -14.53
CA ALA A 368 4.86 -4.43 -14.31
C ALA A 368 3.66 -4.39 -15.26
N ASN A 369 3.88 -4.65 -16.56
CA ASN A 369 2.81 -4.69 -17.54
C ASN A 369 1.79 -5.79 -17.23
N TYR A 370 2.25 -6.99 -16.89
CA TYR A 370 1.35 -8.08 -16.51
C TYR A 370 0.53 -7.73 -15.26
N LEU A 371 1.15 -7.12 -14.26
CA LEU A 371 0.46 -6.66 -13.05
C LEU A 371 -0.63 -5.63 -13.41
N ARG A 372 -0.33 -4.67 -14.29
CA ARG A 372 -1.31 -3.70 -14.80
C ARG A 372 -2.46 -4.36 -15.56
N ASP A 373 -2.16 -5.36 -16.39
CA ASP A 373 -3.15 -6.06 -17.20
C ASP A 373 -4.16 -6.87 -16.35
N ILE A 374 -3.73 -7.41 -15.19
CA ILE A 374 -4.58 -8.23 -14.33
C ILE A 374 -5.24 -7.45 -13.19
N ASP A 375 -4.76 -6.24 -12.86
CA ASP A 375 -5.33 -5.39 -11.80
C ASP A 375 -6.48 -4.52 -12.35
N PRO A 376 -7.75 -4.85 -12.03
CA PRO A 376 -8.89 -4.13 -12.59
C PRO A 376 -9.07 -2.71 -12.05
N TYR A 377 -8.26 -2.29 -11.08
CA TYR A 377 -8.41 -1.02 -10.36
C TYR A 377 -7.35 0.01 -10.70
N ASP A 378 -6.37 -0.32 -11.53
CA ASP A 378 -5.24 0.56 -11.86
C ASP A 378 -4.54 1.09 -10.59
N ASN A 379 -4.22 0.19 -9.64
CA ASN A 379 -3.47 0.57 -8.45
C ASN A 379 -2.07 1.07 -8.80
N PHE A 380 -1.55 1.98 -7.99
CA PHE A 380 -0.24 2.60 -8.17
C PHE A 380 0.89 1.57 -8.18
N ILE A 381 1.74 1.60 -9.22
CA ILE A 381 2.89 0.72 -9.38
C ILE A 381 4.19 1.51 -9.20
N ALA A 382 5.03 1.06 -8.28
CA ALA A 382 6.32 1.65 -7.97
C ALA A 382 7.44 0.59 -7.93
N MET A 383 8.68 1.06 -7.85
CA MET A 383 9.86 0.21 -7.70
C MET A 383 10.78 0.82 -6.64
N HIS A 384 11.21 0.03 -5.67
CA HIS A 384 12.13 0.45 -4.64
C HIS A 384 13.57 0.51 -5.18
N THR A 385 14.32 1.51 -4.75
CA THR A 385 15.64 1.80 -5.31
C THR A 385 16.75 1.44 -4.34
N HIS A 386 17.96 1.27 -4.88
CA HIS A 386 19.16 1.17 -4.05
C HIS A 386 19.50 2.49 -3.35
N SER A 387 20.16 2.37 -2.19
CA SER A 387 20.68 3.48 -1.40
C SER A 387 21.80 4.27 -2.08
N ASN A 388 22.55 3.65 -2.99
CA ASN A 388 23.64 4.29 -3.74
C ASN A 388 23.08 5.18 -4.87
N PRO A 389 23.39 6.50 -4.90
CA PRO A 389 22.85 7.41 -5.91
C PRO A 389 23.21 7.06 -7.35
N GLU A 390 24.44 6.56 -7.60
CA GLU A 390 24.91 6.22 -8.95
C GLU A 390 24.15 4.98 -9.47
N LYS A 391 23.99 3.97 -8.62
CA LYS A 391 23.20 2.78 -8.95
C LYS A 391 21.73 3.12 -9.20
N ARG A 392 21.12 3.93 -8.32
CA ARG A 392 19.75 4.40 -8.47
C ARG A 392 19.55 5.18 -9.77
N GLU A 393 20.52 6.04 -10.14
CA GLU A 393 20.45 6.77 -11.41
C GLU A 393 20.58 5.82 -12.61
N GLU A 394 21.49 4.84 -12.56
CA GLU A 394 21.60 3.80 -13.60
C GLU A 394 20.27 3.10 -13.80
N ASP A 395 19.64 2.60 -12.73
CA ASP A 395 18.42 1.80 -12.80
C ASP A 395 17.21 2.64 -13.27
N LEU A 396 16.92 3.74 -12.60
CA LEU A 396 15.71 4.51 -12.84
C LEU A 396 15.64 5.17 -14.22
N ARG A 397 16.79 5.51 -14.84
CA ARG A 397 16.79 6.12 -16.17
C ARG A 397 16.16 5.23 -17.24
N HIS A 398 16.19 3.92 -17.08
CA HIS A 398 15.59 2.98 -18.02
C HIS A 398 14.06 2.99 -18.02
N TYR A 399 13.45 3.58 -16.97
CA TYR A 399 12.00 3.62 -16.77
C TYR A 399 11.39 5.01 -17.05
N LEU A 400 12.20 6.04 -17.31
CA LEU A 400 11.68 7.35 -17.68
C LEU A 400 10.81 7.26 -18.95
N GLY A 401 9.55 7.70 -18.86
CA GLY A 401 8.57 7.58 -19.94
C GLY A 401 7.95 6.18 -20.10
N PHE A 402 8.24 5.22 -19.22
CA PHE A 402 7.55 3.94 -19.17
C PHE A 402 6.25 4.09 -18.40
N GLU A 403 5.11 4.10 -19.09
CA GLU A 403 3.80 4.51 -18.56
C GLU A 403 3.30 3.64 -17.40
N THR A 404 3.76 2.38 -17.30
CA THR A 404 3.30 1.45 -16.27
C THR A 404 3.96 1.70 -14.90
N LEU A 405 5.19 2.25 -14.87
CA LEU A 405 5.85 2.64 -13.62
C LEU A 405 5.53 4.10 -13.30
N GLU A 406 4.78 4.33 -12.24
CA GLU A 406 4.22 5.64 -11.90
C GLU A 406 5.04 6.39 -10.85
N GLY A 407 6.09 5.79 -10.32
CA GLY A 407 7.02 6.45 -9.42
C GLY A 407 8.05 5.52 -8.79
N PRO A 408 9.17 6.09 -8.32
CA PRO A 408 10.12 5.37 -7.49
C PRO A 408 9.72 5.36 -6.02
N SER A 409 10.10 4.32 -5.33
CA SER A 409 10.17 4.20 -3.88
C SER A 409 11.64 4.46 -3.50
N ILE A 410 11.97 5.70 -3.11
CA ILE A 410 13.37 6.12 -2.97
C ILE A 410 13.96 5.64 -1.64
N GLN A 411 15.08 4.89 -1.73
CA GLN A 411 15.97 4.67 -0.60
C GLN A 411 17.12 5.69 -0.64
N ALA A 412 17.26 6.50 0.38
CA ALA A 412 18.32 7.49 0.47
C ALA A 412 19.42 7.05 1.43
N GLY A 413 20.55 6.56 0.93
CA GLY A 413 21.70 6.17 1.75
C GLY A 413 22.33 7.34 2.57
N ASN A 414 22.07 8.58 2.14
CA ASN A 414 22.47 9.79 2.82
C ASN A 414 21.31 10.80 2.84
N VAL A 415 20.78 11.07 4.01
CA VAL A 415 19.64 11.98 4.23
C VAL A 415 19.87 13.41 3.71
N TYR A 416 21.12 13.86 3.61
CA TYR A 416 21.44 15.18 3.08
C TYR A 416 21.24 15.33 1.57
N ASN A 417 21.06 14.23 0.86
CA ASN A 417 20.81 14.24 -0.59
C ASN A 417 19.31 14.21 -0.93
N VAL A 418 18.42 13.95 0.03
CA VAL A 418 16.99 13.69 -0.19
C VAL A 418 16.32 14.80 -1.01
N HIS A 419 16.60 16.06 -0.68
CA HIS A 419 16.00 17.20 -1.38
C HIS A 419 16.39 17.24 -2.87
N GLU A 420 17.68 17.15 -3.16
CA GLU A 420 18.18 17.18 -4.54
C GLU A 420 17.79 15.92 -5.32
N ASP A 421 17.79 14.74 -4.69
CA ASP A 421 17.34 13.50 -5.30
C ASP A 421 15.85 13.61 -5.71
N ALA A 422 14.98 14.09 -4.82
CA ALA A 422 13.56 14.28 -5.14
C ALA A 422 13.36 15.29 -6.28
N LYS A 423 14.02 16.45 -6.25
CA LYS A 423 13.98 17.45 -7.34
C LYS A 423 14.42 16.86 -8.67
N GLN A 424 15.49 16.06 -8.67
CA GLN A 424 16.01 15.45 -9.88
C GLN A 424 14.95 14.55 -10.53
N TRP A 425 14.34 13.63 -9.77
CA TRP A 425 13.41 12.67 -10.32
C TRP A 425 12.06 13.27 -10.70
N LEU A 426 11.57 14.24 -9.93
CA LEU A 426 10.38 15.01 -10.30
C LEU A 426 10.58 15.68 -11.68
N ARG A 427 11.70 16.41 -11.85
CA ARG A 427 12.00 17.07 -13.12
C ARG A 427 12.21 16.09 -14.28
N LEU A 428 13.03 15.04 -14.11
CA LEU A 428 13.33 14.09 -15.18
C LEU A 428 12.09 13.34 -15.66
N SER A 429 11.20 12.98 -14.75
CA SER A 429 9.94 12.33 -15.09
C SER A 429 8.96 13.26 -15.78
N GLU A 430 8.88 14.53 -15.38
CA GLU A 430 8.09 15.56 -16.08
C GLU A 430 8.64 15.82 -17.50
N ASP A 431 9.95 15.95 -17.64
CA ASP A 431 10.62 16.12 -18.95
C ASP A 431 10.36 14.92 -19.89
N SER A 432 10.14 13.73 -19.34
CA SER A 432 9.77 12.51 -20.09
C SER A 432 8.27 12.35 -20.37
N LEU A 433 7.46 13.36 -20.03
CA LEU A 433 6.00 13.43 -20.20
C LEU A 433 5.21 12.37 -19.40
N HIS A 434 5.84 11.78 -18.37
CA HIS A 434 5.21 10.85 -17.44
C HIS A 434 5.64 11.21 -16.01
N PRO A 435 4.98 12.22 -15.38
CA PRO A 435 5.36 12.72 -14.07
C PRO A 435 5.27 11.64 -13.00
N TRP A 436 6.33 11.38 -12.28
CA TRP A 436 6.37 10.38 -11.22
C TRP A 436 5.93 10.93 -9.86
N VAL A 437 5.31 10.07 -9.08
CA VAL A 437 5.09 10.29 -7.64
C VAL A 437 6.37 9.86 -6.91
N VAL A 438 7.13 10.82 -6.40
CA VAL A 438 8.44 10.57 -5.77
C VAL A 438 8.30 10.61 -4.26
N SER A 439 8.37 9.45 -3.61
CA SER A 439 8.36 9.34 -2.14
C SER A 439 9.70 8.84 -1.61
N LEU A 440 10.06 9.29 -0.41
CA LEU A 440 11.19 8.78 0.36
C LEU A 440 10.70 7.65 1.24
N ASP A 441 11.06 6.43 0.90
CA ASP A 441 10.49 5.25 1.55
C ASP A 441 11.48 4.55 2.46
N GLU A 442 12.77 4.82 2.30
CA GLU A 442 13.80 4.33 3.20
C GLU A 442 14.93 5.34 3.38
N ILE A 443 15.54 5.36 4.59
CA ILE A 443 16.68 6.21 4.91
C ILE A 443 17.86 5.42 5.44
N GLY A 444 19.05 5.74 4.93
CA GLY A 444 20.32 5.21 5.44
C GLY A 444 21.02 6.12 6.47
N PRO A 445 22.17 5.69 6.94
CA PRO A 445 22.78 4.40 6.60
C PRO A 445 22.03 3.22 7.25
N ALA A 446 22.01 2.07 6.59
CA ALA A 446 21.24 0.88 6.98
C ALA A 446 21.38 0.46 8.46
N TRP A 447 22.57 0.61 9.05
CA TRP A 447 22.77 0.30 10.47
C TRP A 447 22.04 1.25 11.44
N LYS A 448 21.63 2.43 10.98
CA LYS A 448 21.10 3.51 11.82
C LYS A 448 19.61 3.77 11.57
N GLY A 449 19.22 4.03 10.34
CA GLY A 449 17.86 4.44 10.00
C GLY A 449 17.32 5.57 10.88
N ALA A 450 16.04 5.54 11.19
CA ALA A 450 15.39 6.39 12.18
C ALA A 450 15.57 5.82 13.57
N LEU A 451 16.43 6.46 14.38
CA LEU A 451 16.74 6.02 15.75
C LEU A 451 15.51 6.05 16.66
N PRO A 452 15.48 5.24 17.74
CA PRO A 452 14.50 5.44 18.81
C PRO A 452 14.61 6.83 19.45
N ASP A 453 13.51 7.36 19.98
CA ASP A 453 13.45 8.66 20.66
C ASP A 453 14.44 8.77 21.81
N GLU A 454 14.77 7.66 22.49
CA GLU A 454 15.78 7.60 23.54
C GLU A 454 17.16 8.07 23.04
N TYR A 455 17.51 7.81 21.78
CA TYR A 455 18.80 8.16 21.19
C TYR A 455 18.74 9.44 20.35
N SER A 456 17.56 9.83 19.89
CA SER A 456 17.37 11.04 19.06
C SER A 456 15.99 11.66 19.34
N PRO A 457 15.80 12.32 20.50
CA PRO A 457 14.46 12.77 20.93
C PRO A 457 13.76 13.73 19.96
N MET A 458 14.50 14.58 19.27
CA MET A 458 13.96 15.58 18.34
C MET A 458 14.14 15.22 16.87
N HIS A 459 14.82 14.11 16.58
CA HIS A 459 15.11 13.65 15.22
C HIS A 459 15.60 14.75 14.27
N ASP A 460 16.42 15.70 14.78
CA ASP A 460 16.79 16.93 14.10
C ASP A 460 17.28 16.75 12.67
N THR A 461 18.15 15.78 12.44
CA THR A 461 18.71 15.54 11.11
C THR A 461 17.65 15.01 10.14
N ILE A 462 16.92 13.96 10.51
CA ILE A 462 15.93 13.37 9.58
C ILE A 462 14.71 14.29 9.41
N ARG A 463 14.32 15.05 10.46
CA ARG A 463 13.30 16.07 10.33
C ARG A 463 13.70 17.12 9.30
N ARG A 464 14.89 17.73 9.48
CA ARG A 464 15.35 18.85 8.66
C ARG A 464 15.70 18.42 7.24
N GLU A 465 16.49 17.35 7.10
CA GLU A 465 17.09 17.00 5.81
C GLU A 465 16.25 15.98 5.02
N ALA A 466 15.57 15.04 5.68
CA ALA A 466 14.78 14.01 5.02
C ALA A 466 13.30 14.39 4.88
N LEU A 467 12.59 14.61 5.99
CA LEU A 467 11.15 14.93 5.97
C LEU A 467 10.87 16.22 5.19
N TRP A 468 11.40 17.33 5.69
CA TRP A 468 11.23 18.62 5.03
C TRP A 468 11.97 18.68 3.70
N GLY A 469 13.07 17.93 3.55
CA GLY A 469 13.80 17.82 2.29
C GLY A 469 12.95 17.25 1.17
N ASN A 470 12.27 16.11 1.39
CA ASN A 470 11.37 15.52 0.40
C ASN A 470 10.18 16.45 0.09
N LEU A 471 9.47 16.91 1.13
CA LEU A 471 8.26 17.71 0.95
C LEU A 471 8.53 19.08 0.28
N MET A 472 9.63 19.76 0.64
CA MET A 472 10.01 21.04 0.04
C MET A 472 10.57 20.92 -1.38
N ALA A 473 10.97 19.74 -1.79
CA ALA A 473 11.28 19.44 -3.18
C ALA A 473 10.01 19.29 -4.06
N GLY A 474 8.85 19.08 -3.45
CA GLY A 474 7.59 18.72 -4.10
C GLY A 474 7.33 17.21 -4.07
N GLY A 475 8.04 16.46 -3.24
CA GLY A 475 7.88 15.02 -3.07
C GLY A 475 6.59 14.63 -2.37
N ALA A 476 6.21 13.36 -2.50
CA ALA A 476 4.92 12.82 -2.09
C ALA A 476 4.88 12.27 -0.65
N GLY A 477 5.94 12.48 0.14
CA GLY A 477 5.98 12.08 1.54
C GLY A 477 7.05 11.02 1.86
N VAL A 478 6.95 10.44 3.05
CA VAL A 478 8.02 9.63 3.66
C VAL A 478 7.50 8.37 4.32
N GLU A 479 8.34 7.34 4.41
CA GLU A 479 8.26 6.22 5.33
C GLU A 479 9.59 6.07 6.07
N TRP A 480 9.56 5.51 7.27
CA TRP A 480 10.72 5.50 8.15
C TRP A 480 11.25 4.10 8.40
N TYR A 481 12.41 3.82 7.85
CA TYR A 481 13.24 2.65 8.12
C TYR A 481 13.94 2.79 9.47
N MET A 482 13.98 1.72 10.27
CA MET A 482 14.47 1.79 11.66
C MET A 482 15.90 1.29 11.86
N GLY A 483 16.59 0.91 10.78
CA GLY A 483 17.96 0.39 10.83
C GLY A 483 18.05 -0.97 11.54
N TYR A 484 19.26 -1.55 11.60
CA TYR A 484 19.41 -2.88 12.19
C TYR A 484 20.17 -2.91 13.54
N LYS A 485 20.72 -1.78 14.00
CA LYS A 485 21.67 -1.79 15.14
C LYS A 485 21.07 -1.40 16.49
N PHE A 486 19.98 -0.67 16.52
CA PHE A 486 19.38 -0.12 17.74
C PHE A 486 18.15 -0.95 18.17
N PRO A 487 17.72 -0.85 19.45
CA PRO A 487 16.49 -1.53 19.89
C PRO A 487 15.28 -1.16 19.04
N HIS A 488 14.34 -2.09 18.91
CA HIS A 488 13.19 -1.95 18.02
C HIS A 488 13.64 -1.60 16.60
N ASN A 489 14.62 -2.34 16.12
CA ASN A 489 15.17 -2.19 14.77
C ASN A 489 14.18 -2.73 13.72
N ASP A 490 14.58 -2.70 12.47
CA ASP A 490 13.74 -3.07 11.37
C ASP A 490 13.05 -4.42 11.56
N LEU A 491 13.80 -5.52 11.62
CA LEU A 491 13.23 -6.88 11.74
C LEU A 491 12.67 -7.22 13.14
N ASN A 492 12.86 -6.36 14.16
CA ASN A 492 12.51 -6.63 15.55
C ASN A 492 11.62 -5.56 16.20
N CYS A 493 10.96 -4.74 15.40
CA CYS A 493 10.12 -3.68 15.95
C CYS A 493 8.78 -4.23 16.44
N GLU A 494 8.68 -4.47 17.74
CA GLU A 494 7.44 -4.87 18.42
C GLU A 494 6.63 -3.67 18.96
N ASP A 495 7.26 -2.48 19.10
CA ASP A 495 6.64 -1.29 19.69
C ASP A 495 7.00 -0.01 18.95
N TRP A 496 6.08 0.47 18.15
CA TRP A 496 6.21 1.74 17.42
C TRP A 496 6.26 2.98 18.32
N ARG A 497 5.92 2.86 19.62
CA ARG A 497 6.10 3.94 20.59
C ARG A 497 7.57 4.28 20.81
N SER A 498 8.48 3.40 20.45
CA SER A 498 9.91 3.68 20.46
C SER A 498 10.29 4.90 19.62
N ARG A 499 9.43 5.34 18.69
CA ARG A 499 9.57 6.52 17.82
C ARG A 499 8.33 7.45 17.92
N ASP A 500 7.74 7.56 19.11
CA ASP A 500 6.50 8.34 19.31
C ASP A 500 6.65 9.79 18.83
N ASN A 501 7.79 10.40 19.09
CA ASN A 501 8.08 11.77 18.71
C ASN A 501 8.34 11.91 17.19
N LEU A 502 8.94 10.91 16.56
CA LEU A 502 9.11 10.87 15.10
C LEU A 502 7.75 10.91 14.38
N TRP A 503 6.78 10.14 14.86
CA TRP A 503 5.43 10.17 14.32
C TRP A 503 4.79 11.54 14.49
N ASN A 504 4.96 12.19 15.65
CA ASN A 504 4.42 13.52 15.91
C ASN A 504 5.01 14.57 14.94
N ILE A 505 6.34 14.62 14.76
CA ILE A 505 6.98 15.61 13.86
C ILE A 505 6.64 15.32 12.39
N THR A 506 6.47 14.07 12.00
CA THR A 506 5.99 13.70 10.66
C THR A 506 4.57 14.22 10.45
N ARG A 507 3.67 13.96 11.39
CA ARG A 507 2.30 14.48 11.37
C ARG A 507 2.25 16.00 11.27
N TYR A 508 3.08 16.74 12.01
CA TYR A 508 3.12 18.20 11.95
C TYR A 508 3.48 18.71 10.56
N ALA A 509 4.42 18.07 9.90
CA ALA A 509 4.75 18.44 8.52
C ALA A 509 3.59 18.18 7.56
N LEU A 510 2.96 16.98 7.62
CA LEU A 510 1.81 16.66 6.79
C LEU A 510 0.63 17.62 7.03
N GLU A 511 0.30 17.90 8.30
CA GLU A 511 -0.75 18.86 8.68
C GLU A 511 -0.48 20.26 8.12
N PHE A 512 0.78 20.72 8.14
CA PHE A 512 1.13 22.01 7.54
C PHE A 512 0.84 22.05 6.03
N PHE A 513 1.29 21.03 5.31
CA PHE A 513 1.07 20.94 3.87
C PHE A 513 -0.41 20.82 3.51
N GLN A 514 -1.16 19.98 4.21
CA GLN A 514 -2.58 19.73 3.95
C GLN A 514 -3.47 20.94 4.31
N ASN A 515 -3.16 21.63 5.42
CA ASN A 515 -4.02 22.72 5.90
C ASN A 515 -3.71 24.08 5.27
N TYR A 516 -2.48 24.32 4.84
CA TYR A 516 -2.03 25.65 4.43
C TYR A 516 -1.57 25.76 2.98
N LEU A 517 -1.25 24.65 2.31
CA LEU A 517 -0.65 24.67 0.97
C LEU A 517 -1.50 23.92 -0.06
N PRO A 518 -1.70 24.47 -1.26
CA PRO A 518 -2.14 23.70 -2.41
C PRO A 518 -0.94 22.91 -3.01
N PHE A 519 -0.30 22.07 -2.20
CA PHE A 519 1.01 21.46 -2.48
C PHE A 519 1.08 20.77 -3.84
N HIS A 520 -0.01 20.14 -4.29
CA HIS A 520 -0.12 19.47 -5.59
C HIS A 520 -0.09 20.42 -6.80
N GLU A 521 -0.14 21.71 -6.58
CA GLU A 521 -0.02 22.79 -7.58
C GLU A 521 1.28 23.59 -7.44
N MET A 522 2.13 23.24 -6.47
CA MET A 522 3.37 23.94 -6.15
C MET A 522 4.58 23.21 -6.74
N GLN A 523 5.65 23.95 -6.94
CA GLN A 523 6.92 23.42 -7.44
C GLN A 523 8.09 23.97 -6.63
N ASN A 524 9.23 23.29 -6.67
CA ASN A 524 10.45 23.82 -6.06
C ASN A 524 10.87 25.13 -6.72
N MET A 525 11.22 26.11 -5.89
CA MET A 525 11.63 27.47 -6.28
C MET A 525 12.83 27.98 -5.46
N ASP A 526 13.79 27.10 -5.16
CA ASP A 526 14.98 27.46 -4.37
C ASP A 526 15.79 28.60 -4.99
N ASP A 527 15.74 28.75 -6.29
CA ASP A 527 16.44 29.78 -7.06
C ASP A 527 15.95 31.21 -6.80
N ILE A 528 14.76 31.39 -6.21
CA ILE A 528 14.21 32.72 -5.88
C ILE A 528 14.57 33.18 -4.47
N ILE A 529 15.22 32.36 -3.65
CA ILE A 529 15.70 32.74 -2.30
C ILE A 529 17.22 32.89 -2.27
N THR A 530 17.74 33.65 -1.29
CA THR A 530 19.17 33.96 -1.22
C THR A 530 19.94 33.10 -0.21
N ALA A 531 19.28 32.48 0.76
CA ALA A 531 19.93 31.65 1.76
C ALA A 531 20.21 30.25 1.21
N GLU A 532 21.44 29.77 1.33
CA GLU A 532 21.86 28.43 0.89
C GLU A 532 21.32 27.31 1.82
N ASP A 533 21.05 27.62 3.09
CA ASP A 533 20.54 26.67 4.08
C ASP A 533 19.02 26.79 4.29
N ALA A 534 18.30 26.96 3.17
CA ALA A 534 16.84 27.07 3.13
C ALA A 534 16.30 26.49 1.83
N TRP A 535 15.02 26.14 1.84
CA TRP A 535 14.31 25.66 0.66
C TRP A 535 13.01 26.44 0.44
N CYS A 536 12.60 26.56 -0.82
CA CYS A 536 11.37 27.23 -1.21
C CYS A 536 10.50 26.34 -2.09
N LEU A 537 9.26 26.12 -1.69
CA LEU A 537 8.22 25.50 -2.49
C LEU A 537 7.15 26.57 -2.78
N GLY A 538 6.73 26.73 -4.04
CA GLY A 538 5.82 27.82 -4.36
C GLY A 538 4.91 27.59 -5.55
N LYS A 539 3.84 28.40 -5.58
CA LYS A 539 3.02 28.66 -6.76
C LYS A 539 3.16 30.13 -7.10
N GLU A 540 3.85 30.43 -8.18
CA GLU A 540 4.28 31.77 -8.54
C GLU A 540 3.13 32.80 -8.45
N GLY A 541 3.43 33.93 -7.81
CA GLY A 541 2.50 35.05 -7.63
C GLY A 541 1.33 34.79 -6.68
N ARG A 542 1.23 33.60 -6.08
CA ARG A 542 0.11 33.21 -5.20
C ARG A 542 0.55 32.89 -3.78
N ILE A 543 1.38 31.86 -3.61
CA ILE A 543 1.73 31.32 -2.30
C ILE A 543 3.12 30.68 -2.34
N TYR A 544 3.87 30.84 -1.25
CA TYR A 544 5.20 30.26 -1.10
C TYR A 544 5.38 29.79 0.34
N ALA A 545 6.03 28.65 0.50
CA ALA A 545 6.56 28.16 1.77
C ALA A 545 8.08 28.23 1.72
N VAL A 546 8.72 28.86 2.71
CA VAL A 546 10.19 28.91 2.84
C VAL A 546 10.56 28.19 4.11
N TYR A 547 11.28 27.08 4.00
CA TYR A 547 11.80 26.33 5.13
C TYR A 547 13.22 26.77 5.45
N LEU A 548 13.41 27.36 6.63
CA LEU A 548 14.71 27.76 7.17
C LEU A 548 15.23 26.64 8.06
N LYS A 549 16.22 25.88 7.62
CA LYS A 549 16.71 24.69 8.33
C LYS A 549 17.35 24.99 9.69
N ARG A 550 17.89 26.18 9.87
CA ARG A 550 18.59 26.62 11.09
C ARG A 550 18.13 28.02 11.53
N GLY A 551 16.90 28.36 11.20
CA GLY A 551 16.35 29.69 11.51
C GLY A 551 17.02 30.83 10.73
N GLY A 552 17.07 32.00 11.33
CA GLY A 552 17.56 33.20 10.66
C GLY A 552 16.55 33.83 9.70
N THR A 553 17.01 34.37 8.59
CA THR A 553 16.20 35.01 7.57
C THR A 553 16.77 34.75 6.18
N THR A 554 15.94 34.98 5.15
CA THR A 554 16.38 35.02 3.75
C THR A 554 15.67 36.15 3.03
N ASP A 555 16.25 36.58 1.91
CA ASP A 555 15.54 37.43 0.97
C ASP A 555 14.89 36.53 -0.11
N ILE A 556 13.71 36.91 -0.59
CA ILE A 556 12.96 36.21 -1.63
C ILE A 556 12.59 37.14 -2.78
N GLN A 557 12.75 36.68 -4.01
CA GLN A 557 12.35 37.39 -5.21
C GLN A 557 10.86 37.12 -5.48
N LEU A 558 10.01 38.14 -5.31
CA LEU A 558 8.58 38.05 -5.48
C LEU A 558 8.08 38.98 -6.59
N PRO A 559 7.04 38.61 -7.34
CA PRO A 559 6.29 39.55 -8.19
C PRO A 559 5.81 40.76 -7.41
N ALA A 560 5.54 41.89 -8.12
CA ALA A 560 5.02 43.08 -7.47
C ALA A 560 3.65 42.80 -6.80
N GLY A 561 3.54 43.06 -5.51
CA GLY A 561 2.35 42.75 -4.72
C GLY A 561 2.53 43.00 -3.23
N HIS A 562 1.43 42.81 -2.48
CA HIS A 562 1.45 42.79 -1.02
C HIS A 562 1.27 41.36 -0.54
N TYR A 563 2.13 40.93 0.40
CA TYR A 563 2.12 39.55 0.88
C TYR A 563 2.00 39.53 2.41
N SER A 564 1.11 38.68 2.93
CA SER A 564 1.13 38.31 4.34
C SER A 564 2.26 37.34 4.62
N ILE A 565 2.79 37.41 5.82
CA ILE A 565 3.76 36.46 6.37
C ILE A 565 3.13 35.75 7.55
N SER A 566 3.29 34.45 7.61
CA SER A 566 2.98 33.63 8.78
C SER A 566 4.11 32.63 9.04
N TRP A 567 4.29 32.23 10.29
CA TRP A 567 5.34 31.32 10.73
C TRP A 567 4.76 30.07 11.33
N TYR A 568 5.33 28.92 10.99
CA TYR A 568 4.97 27.62 11.51
C TYR A 568 6.16 26.96 12.20
N ASN A 569 5.94 26.38 13.39
CA ASN A 569 6.97 25.64 14.13
C ASN A 569 6.93 24.14 13.75
N PRO A 570 7.89 23.62 12.97
CA PRO A 570 7.90 22.23 12.49
C PRO A 570 8.20 21.21 13.59
N ARG A 571 8.65 21.66 14.77
CA ARG A 571 9.01 20.80 15.92
C ARG A 571 7.83 20.52 16.82
N GLU A 572 6.87 21.43 16.89
CA GLU A 572 5.73 21.38 17.82
C GLU A 572 4.37 21.32 17.11
N GLY A 573 4.33 21.69 15.83
CA GLY A 573 3.08 21.77 15.09
C GLY A 573 2.17 22.92 15.53
N GLY A 574 0.87 22.73 15.37
CA GLY A 574 -0.14 23.67 15.82
C GLY A 574 -0.46 24.79 14.80
N ASN A 575 -0.86 25.95 15.31
CA ASN A 575 -1.31 27.05 14.47
C ASN A 575 -0.14 27.93 13.98
N ILE A 576 -0.33 28.54 12.79
CA ILE A 576 0.60 29.55 12.28
C ILE A 576 0.57 30.84 13.13
N THR A 577 1.73 31.47 13.29
CA THR A 577 1.89 32.78 13.96
C THR A 577 2.02 33.89 12.91
N ILE A 578 1.22 34.94 13.02
CA ILE A 578 1.22 36.06 12.06
C ILE A 578 2.53 36.85 12.19
N GLY A 579 3.20 37.08 11.06
CA GLY A 579 4.38 37.91 10.92
C GLY A 579 4.03 39.32 10.32
N ASN A 580 5.07 40.10 10.06
CA ASN A 580 4.90 41.40 9.41
C ASN A 580 4.72 41.21 7.89
N PRO A 581 3.69 41.86 7.28
CA PRO A 581 3.52 41.78 5.84
C PRO A 581 4.68 42.42 5.08
N ILE A 582 4.93 41.94 3.88
CA ILE A 582 6.01 42.44 3.01
C ILE A 582 5.43 42.94 1.68
N LYS A 583 6.21 43.75 0.98
CA LYS A 583 5.89 44.21 -0.36
C LYS A 583 6.89 43.65 -1.37
N GLY A 584 6.42 42.77 -2.22
CA GLY A 584 7.22 42.26 -3.35
C GLY A 584 7.41 43.37 -4.40
N THR A 585 8.60 43.33 -5.01
CA THR A 585 8.94 44.16 -6.17
C THR A 585 9.57 43.27 -7.23
N ALA A 586 9.13 43.33 -8.47
CA ALA A 586 9.64 42.45 -9.52
C ALA A 586 11.17 42.59 -9.77
N ASN A 587 11.80 43.62 -9.21
CA ASN A 587 13.18 44.00 -9.56
C ASN A 587 14.22 43.77 -8.43
N SER A 588 13.79 43.44 -7.23
CA SER A 588 14.71 43.21 -6.10
C SER A 588 14.12 42.28 -5.07
N PRO A 589 14.95 41.37 -4.48
CA PRO A 589 14.53 40.52 -3.38
C PRO A 589 14.08 41.35 -2.17
N VAL A 590 13.22 40.77 -1.35
CA VAL A 590 12.71 41.37 -0.11
C VAL A 590 12.88 40.36 1.03
N SER A 591 13.33 40.84 2.19
CA SER A 591 13.50 40.00 3.37
C SER A 591 12.16 39.49 3.91
N ILE A 592 12.11 38.20 4.23
CA ILE A 592 10.95 37.57 4.87
C ILE A 592 10.86 37.87 6.37
N GLY A 593 11.88 38.52 6.95
CA GLY A 593 12.00 38.77 8.40
C GLY A 593 12.55 37.57 9.16
N ASN A 594 12.44 37.61 10.47
CA ASN A 594 12.90 36.54 11.37
C ASN A 594 11.72 35.77 11.97
N PRO A 595 11.89 34.49 12.31
CA PRO A 595 10.94 33.74 13.12
C PRO A 595 10.58 34.47 14.42
N PRO A 596 9.38 34.22 14.98
CA PRO A 596 8.92 34.94 16.18
C PRO A 596 9.75 34.64 17.43
N GLU A 597 10.30 33.44 17.53
CA GLU A 597 11.09 32.96 18.67
C GLU A 597 12.09 31.90 18.20
N GLU A 598 12.98 31.43 19.08
CA GLU A 598 13.98 30.37 18.81
C GLU A 598 14.67 30.52 17.44
N GLN A 599 15.23 31.71 17.18
CA GLN A 599 15.75 32.10 15.87
C GLN A 599 16.91 31.25 15.34
N GLY A 600 17.48 30.35 16.15
CA GLY A 600 18.50 29.38 15.76
C GLY A 600 17.95 28.01 15.35
N GLU A 601 16.65 27.79 15.50
CA GLU A 601 15.97 26.55 15.19
C GLU A 601 15.24 26.62 13.85
N ASP A 602 14.83 25.46 13.32
CA ASP A 602 14.12 25.40 12.04
C ASP A 602 12.69 26.00 12.13
N TRP A 603 12.31 26.70 11.07
CA TRP A 603 11.01 27.36 10.93
C TRP A 603 10.52 27.34 9.49
N VAL A 604 9.20 27.39 9.31
CA VAL A 604 8.57 27.58 8.00
C VAL A 604 7.94 28.96 7.94
N CYS A 605 8.30 29.72 6.91
CA CYS A 605 7.65 30.98 6.57
C CYS A 605 6.62 30.75 5.45
N LEU A 606 5.35 30.97 5.73
CA LEU A 606 4.28 30.98 4.76
C LEU A 606 4.07 32.41 4.24
N ILE A 607 4.07 32.56 2.91
CA ILE A 607 3.99 33.85 2.20
C ILE A 607 2.81 33.80 1.24
N GLU A 608 1.79 34.63 1.45
CA GLU A 608 0.57 34.61 0.66
C GLU A 608 0.27 35.96 0.05
N ASN A 609 -0.02 35.99 -1.26
CA ASN A 609 -0.38 37.22 -1.95
C ASN A 609 -1.76 37.72 -1.48
N GLN A 610 -1.78 38.97 -1.01
CA GLN A 610 -3.00 39.69 -0.61
C GLN A 610 -3.57 40.41 -1.84
N LYS A 611 -4.42 39.71 -2.61
CA LYS A 611 -5.12 40.30 -3.77
C LYS A 611 -6.20 41.28 -3.37
#